data_fcb7227d0605fffd810f446388b9266e
#
_entry.id   fcb7227d0605fffd810f446388b9266e
#
_cell.length_a   1.000
_cell.length_b   1.000
_cell.length_c   1.000
_cell.angle_alpha   90.00
_cell.angle_beta   90.00
_cell.angle_gamma   90.00
#
_symmetry.space_group_name_H-M   'P 1'
#
loop_
_entity.id
_entity.type
_entity.pdbx_description
1 polymer ?
#
loop_
_entity_poly.entity_id
_entity_poly.type
_entity_poly.pdbx_seq_one_letter_code
_entity_poly.pdbx_strand_id
1 'polypeptide(L)'
;MKKLIIISTVLFCFSAVTHAQSIISLPKPDMDGGMPLMKALKLRQTSREFSAKNISQQQLSNLLWAACGVNRPDLKKRTAPSAMNYQEIDVYVSTAEGLYLYNAEKQNLTEILKGDIRAKTGIQEFVKTAPVNLIYVADYAKMAKADEKTKEGYSMADAAFISENVYLFCASEGLATGVRAWIDKEALAGTMKLAPAQHIVLAQAVGYPKEK
;
A
#
# COMPACT_ATOMS: atom_id res chain seq x y z
N MET A 1 67.85 19.14 -22.85
CA MET A 1 66.86 19.67 -21.92
C MET A 1 65.55 18.90 -22.10
N LYS A 2 65.25 17.91 -21.22
CA LYS A 2 64.02 17.09 -21.27
C LYS A 2 62.96 17.76 -20.42
N LYS A 3 61.85 18.17 -21.05
CA LYS A 3 60.69 18.73 -20.33
C LYS A 3 59.85 17.59 -19.69
N LEU A 4 59.76 17.60 -18.39
CA LEU A 4 58.90 16.68 -17.61
C LEU A 4 57.48 17.24 -17.60
N ILE A 5 56.55 16.51 -18.20
CA ILE A 5 55.09 16.85 -18.14
C ILE A 5 54.52 16.08 -16.98
N ILE A 6 54.12 16.81 -15.93
CA ILE A 6 53.40 16.24 -14.79
C ILE A 6 51.91 16.28 -15.13
N ILE A 7 51.27 15.11 -15.38
CA ILE A 7 49.83 14.96 -15.54
C ILE A 7 49.24 14.77 -14.14
N SER A 8 48.57 15.81 -13.64
CA SER A 8 47.82 15.75 -12.39
C SER A 8 46.47 15.10 -12.64
N THR A 9 46.30 13.85 -12.18
CA THR A 9 45.01 13.14 -12.25
C THR A 9 44.14 13.59 -11.07
N VAL A 10 43.14 14.42 -11.36
CA VAL A 10 42.13 14.81 -10.36
C VAL A 10 41.13 13.66 -10.20
N LEU A 11 41.21 12.96 -9.09
CA LEU A 11 40.26 11.89 -8.72
C LEU A 11 38.99 12.54 -8.20
N PHE A 12 37.93 12.55 -9.00
CA PHE A 12 36.59 12.99 -8.60
C PHE A 12 35.91 11.88 -7.79
N CYS A 13 35.97 11.97 -6.44
CA CYS A 13 35.17 11.12 -5.57
C CYS A 13 33.70 11.49 -5.66
N PHE A 14 32.91 10.72 -6.41
CA PHE A 14 31.46 10.77 -6.36
C PHE A 14 31.00 10.13 -5.03
N SER A 15 30.70 10.96 -4.04
CA SER A 15 30.01 10.50 -2.83
C SER A 15 28.56 10.20 -3.20
N ALA A 16 28.23 8.93 -3.38
CA ALA A 16 26.85 8.49 -3.47
C ALA A 16 26.16 8.73 -2.12
N VAL A 17 25.31 9.75 -2.04
CA VAL A 17 24.45 9.96 -0.87
C VAL A 17 23.41 8.85 -0.87
N THR A 18 23.67 7.77 -0.15
CA THR A 18 22.68 6.74 0.15
C THR A 18 21.67 7.34 1.13
N HIS A 19 20.51 7.75 0.64
CA HIS A 19 19.38 8.04 1.51
C HIS A 19 18.93 6.73 2.16
N ALA A 20 19.18 6.61 3.47
CA ALA A 20 18.59 5.52 4.25
C ALA A 20 17.07 5.66 4.18
N GLN A 21 16.37 4.62 3.71
CA GLN A 21 14.91 4.58 3.70
C GLN A 21 14.37 4.71 5.13
N SER A 22 13.51 5.67 5.36
CA SER A 22 12.85 5.84 6.66
C SER A 22 11.88 4.68 6.91
N ILE A 23 11.94 4.12 8.13
CA ILE A 23 11.06 3.04 8.58
C ILE A 23 10.21 3.57 9.72
N ILE A 24 8.89 3.45 9.57
CA ILE A 24 7.90 3.82 10.58
C ILE A 24 7.37 2.54 11.21
N SER A 25 7.72 2.29 12.47
CA SER A 25 7.14 1.18 13.24
C SER A 25 5.67 1.46 13.54
N LEU A 26 4.80 0.52 13.25
CA LEU A 26 3.39 0.61 13.60
C LEU A 26 3.16 0.01 14.99
N PRO A 27 2.20 0.53 15.76
CA PRO A 27 1.78 -0.11 17.01
C PRO A 27 1.33 -1.55 16.78
N LYS A 28 1.38 -2.39 17.82
CA LYS A 28 0.78 -3.71 17.77
C LYS A 28 -0.73 -3.56 17.45
N PRO A 29 -1.28 -4.35 16.51
CA PRO A 29 -2.70 -4.32 16.21
C PRO A 29 -3.53 -4.70 17.43
N ASP A 30 -4.63 -3.99 17.65
CA ASP A 30 -5.61 -4.32 18.68
C ASP A 30 -6.52 -5.44 18.17
N MET A 31 -6.52 -6.58 18.87
CA MET A 31 -7.30 -7.76 18.50
C MET A 31 -8.66 -7.83 19.20
N ASP A 32 -8.87 -6.99 20.21
CA ASP A 32 -10.09 -7.02 21.04
C ASP A 32 -11.12 -5.97 20.61
N GLY A 33 -10.79 -5.17 19.56
CA GLY A 33 -11.65 -4.14 19.01
C GLY A 33 -12.65 -4.65 17.98
N GLY A 34 -13.45 -3.72 17.46
CA GLY A 34 -14.37 -3.97 16.36
C GLY A 34 -15.79 -4.38 16.78
N MET A 35 -16.60 -4.75 15.79
CA MET A 35 -17.98 -5.20 15.99
C MET A 35 -18.19 -6.63 15.48
N PRO A 36 -19.27 -7.32 15.91
CA PRO A 36 -19.62 -8.64 15.38
C PRO A 36 -19.70 -8.63 13.83
N LEU A 37 -19.14 -9.66 13.20
CA LEU A 37 -19.01 -9.77 11.73
C LEU A 37 -20.32 -9.49 10.98
N MET A 38 -21.44 -10.07 11.44
CA MET A 38 -22.75 -9.87 10.77
C MET A 38 -23.22 -8.42 10.83
N LYS A 39 -22.83 -7.68 11.87
CA LYS A 39 -23.11 -6.25 11.99
C LYS A 39 -22.22 -5.44 11.03
N ALA A 40 -20.93 -5.78 10.93
CA ALA A 40 -20.02 -5.16 9.95
C ALA A 40 -20.49 -5.38 8.52
N LEU A 41 -20.89 -6.60 8.16
CA LEU A 41 -21.46 -6.93 6.84
C LEU A 41 -22.73 -6.12 6.56
N LYS A 42 -23.63 -5.96 7.54
CA LYS A 42 -24.85 -5.14 7.39
C LYS A 42 -24.56 -3.67 7.14
N LEU A 43 -23.48 -3.14 7.72
CA LEU A 43 -23.09 -1.73 7.64
C LEU A 43 -22.12 -1.42 6.50
N ARG A 44 -21.46 -2.46 5.94
CA ARG A 44 -20.50 -2.32 4.84
C ARG A 44 -21.12 -1.57 3.66
N GLN A 45 -20.52 -0.47 3.28
CA GLN A 45 -20.92 0.33 2.13
C GLN A 45 -19.70 0.99 1.48
N THR A 46 -19.86 1.42 0.23
CA THR A 46 -18.86 2.27 -0.44
C THR A 46 -19.19 3.73 -0.15
N SER A 47 -18.19 4.48 0.30
CA SER A 47 -18.27 5.93 0.43
C SER A 47 -17.14 6.60 -0.35
N ARG A 48 -17.42 7.76 -0.91
CA ARG A 48 -16.49 8.61 -1.64
C ARG A 48 -16.39 10.01 -1.07
N GLU A 49 -16.92 10.21 0.13
CA GLU A 49 -16.92 11.46 0.85
C GLU A 49 -16.14 11.30 2.15
N PHE A 50 -15.04 12.05 2.26
CA PHE A 50 -14.10 11.94 3.36
C PHE A 50 -13.95 13.30 4.05
N SER A 51 -13.82 13.27 5.39
CA SER A 51 -13.37 14.43 6.14
C SER A 51 -11.84 14.56 6.02
N ALA A 52 -11.33 15.75 6.31
CA ALA A 52 -9.89 16.01 6.34
C ALA A 52 -9.18 15.42 7.58
N LYS A 53 -9.93 14.81 8.51
CA LYS A 53 -9.39 14.22 9.74
C LYS A 53 -8.53 13.01 9.42
N ASN A 54 -7.28 13.04 9.86
CA ASN A 54 -6.38 11.90 9.73
C ASN A 54 -6.82 10.74 10.63
N ILE A 55 -6.63 9.52 10.15
CA ILE A 55 -6.75 8.33 11.01
C ILE A 55 -5.51 8.25 11.93
N SER A 56 -5.69 7.70 13.12
CA SER A 56 -4.58 7.54 14.06
C SER A 56 -3.61 6.47 13.59
N GLN A 57 -2.38 6.50 14.12
CA GLN A 57 -1.38 5.47 13.81
C GLN A 57 -1.86 4.08 14.29
N GLN A 58 -2.60 4.00 15.40
CA GLN A 58 -3.21 2.74 15.86
C GLN A 58 -4.28 2.24 14.88
N GLN A 59 -5.15 3.12 14.40
CA GLN A 59 -6.17 2.75 13.41
C GLN A 59 -5.52 2.32 12.08
N LEU A 60 -4.45 2.99 11.65
CA LEU A 60 -3.71 2.58 10.46
C LEU A 60 -3.07 1.21 10.64
N SER A 61 -2.51 0.93 11.83
CA SER A 61 -1.96 -0.37 12.17
C SER A 61 -3.02 -1.48 12.11
N ASN A 62 -4.16 -1.26 12.75
CA ASN A 62 -5.28 -2.20 12.76
C ASN A 62 -5.82 -2.44 11.35
N LEU A 63 -5.99 -1.36 10.55
CA LEU A 63 -6.43 -1.42 9.15
C LEU A 63 -5.52 -2.29 8.29
N LEU A 64 -4.21 -2.06 8.36
CA LEU A 64 -3.24 -2.78 7.54
C LEU A 64 -3.10 -4.24 7.97
N TRP A 65 -3.20 -4.51 9.26
CA TRP A 65 -3.25 -5.88 9.74
C TRP A 65 -4.54 -6.59 9.30
N ALA A 66 -5.69 -5.94 9.40
CA ALA A 66 -6.94 -6.50 8.89
C ALA A 66 -6.85 -6.79 7.39
N ALA A 67 -6.29 -5.87 6.60
CA ALA A 67 -6.11 -6.00 5.17
C ALA A 67 -5.30 -7.24 4.78
N CYS A 68 -4.07 -7.36 5.26
CA CYS A 68 -3.16 -8.44 4.88
C CYS A 68 -2.07 -8.75 5.92
N GLY A 69 -2.33 -8.52 7.21
CA GLY A 69 -1.40 -8.83 8.30
C GLY A 69 -1.15 -10.32 8.47
N VAL A 70 -0.09 -10.67 9.19
CA VAL A 70 0.23 -12.07 9.50
C VAL A 70 -0.62 -12.52 10.70
N ASN A 71 -1.52 -13.47 10.47
CA ASN A 71 -2.40 -14.05 11.50
C ASN A 71 -1.99 -15.47 11.91
N ARG A 72 -1.10 -16.10 11.17
CA ARG A 72 -0.53 -17.44 11.43
C ARG A 72 0.98 -17.37 11.26
N PRO A 73 1.73 -16.81 12.24
CA PRO A 73 3.15 -16.50 12.11
C PRO A 73 4.00 -17.75 11.82
N ASP A 74 3.70 -18.89 12.46
CA ASP A 74 4.42 -20.15 12.23
C ASP A 74 4.33 -20.65 10.78
N LEU A 75 3.23 -20.32 10.10
CA LEU A 75 2.97 -20.67 8.70
C LEU A 75 3.22 -19.50 7.73
N LYS A 76 3.58 -18.34 8.25
CA LYS A 76 3.71 -17.07 7.51
C LYS A 76 2.47 -16.76 6.64
N LYS A 77 1.27 -17.12 7.13
CA LYS A 77 0.01 -16.88 6.43
C LYS A 77 -0.67 -15.62 6.93
N ARG A 78 -1.53 -15.06 6.07
CA ARG A 78 -2.11 -13.74 6.23
C ARG A 78 -3.61 -13.79 6.52
N THR A 79 -4.16 -12.65 6.92
CA THR A 79 -5.60 -12.43 7.11
C THR A 79 -6.37 -12.60 5.81
N ALA A 80 -5.85 -12.12 4.69
CA ALA A 80 -6.40 -12.39 3.37
C ALA A 80 -5.79 -13.68 2.78
N PRO A 81 -6.58 -14.53 2.10
CA PRO A 81 -6.05 -15.65 1.34
C PRO A 81 -5.32 -15.14 0.09
N SER A 82 -4.47 -15.97 -0.49
CA SER A 82 -3.96 -15.78 -1.85
C SER A 82 -3.90 -17.09 -2.61
N ALA A 83 -4.13 -17.03 -3.91
CA ALA A 83 -4.06 -18.20 -4.80
C ALA A 83 -2.68 -18.85 -4.68
N MET A 84 -2.63 -20.18 -4.53
CA MET A 84 -1.39 -20.95 -4.35
C MET A 84 -0.47 -20.43 -3.23
N ASN A 85 -0.97 -19.54 -2.37
CA ASN A 85 -0.21 -18.83 -1.34
C ASN A 85 0.97 -18.01 -1.92
N TYR A 86 0.80 -17.42 -3.09
CA TYR A 86 1.83 -16.60 -3.73
C TYR A 86 2.11 -15.33 -2.94
N GLN A 87 1.10 -14.78 -2.25
CA GLN A 87 1.18 -13.53 -1.48
C GLN A 87 1.81 -12.41 -2.32
N GLU A 88 1.44 -12.36 -3.58
CA GLU A 88 2.01 -11.46 -4.57
C GLU A 88 1.55 -10.01 -4.40
N ILE A 89 0.45 -9.77 -3.70
CA ILE A 89 -0.07 -8.41 -3.51
C ILE A 89 0.72 -7.69 -2.43
N ASP A 90 1.44 -6.67 -2.84
CA ASP A 90 2.06 -5.68 -1.98
C ASP A 90 1.09 -4.51 -1.74
N VAL A 91 0.94 -4.08 -0.48
CA VAL A 91 0.06 -2.97 -0.10
C VAL A 91 0.89 -1.73 0.14
N TYR A 92 0.72 -0.73 -0.74
CA TYR A 92 1.30 0.59 -0.56
C TYR A 92 0.29 1.52 0.11
N VAL A 93 0.81 2.43 0.93
CA VAL A 93 0.03 3.39 1.71
C VAL A 93 0.45 4.79 1.29
N SER A 94 -0.46 5.54 0.67
CA SER A 94 -0.24 6.94 0.32
C SER A 94 -0.99 7.84 1.29
N THR A 95 -0.26 8.76 1.91
CA THR A 95 -0.76 9.80 2.82
C THR A 95 -0.31 11.18 2.33
N ALA A 96 -0.63 12.25 3.07
CA ALA A 96 -0.13 13.59 2.78
C ALA A 96 1.40 13.70 2.92
N GLU A 97 2.01 12.87 3.77
CA GLU A 97 3.43 12.90 4.08
C GLU A 97 4.26 12.12 3.04
N GLY A 98 3.68 11.06 2.43
CA GLY A 98 4.42 10.23 1.50
C GLY A 98 3.72 8.96 1.05
N LEU A 99 4.50 8.16 0.31
CA LEU A 99 4.16 6.81 -0.10
C LEU A 99 5.03 5.81 0.66
N TYR A 100 4.39 4.81 1.21
CA TYR A 100 5.03 3.78 2.03
C TYR A 100 4.65 2.39 1.54
N LEU A 101 5.56 1.43 1.70
CA LEU A 101 5.27 0.00 1.51
C LEU A 101 5.04 -0.64 2.88
N TYR A 102 3.91 -1.31 3.05
CA TYR A 102 3.59 -2.06 4.27
C TYR A 102 4.33 -3.39 4.30
N ASN A 103 5.05 -3.63 5.38
CA ASN A 103 5.67 -4.92 5.69
C ASN A 103 4.84 -5.63 6.77
N ALA A 104 4.09 -6.64 6.39
CA ALA A 104 3.19 -7.36 7.29
C ALA A 104 3.93 -8.24 8.33
N GLU A 105 5.12 -8.73 8.02
CA GLU A 105 5.92 -9.54 8.97
C GLU A 105 6.50 -8.69 10.09
N LYS A 106 6.93 -7.47 9.76
CA LYS A 106 7.57 -6.53 10.69
C LYS A 106 6.59 -5.53 11.28
N GLN A 107 5.35 -5.49 10.81
CA GLN A 107 4.34 -4.51 11.19
C GLN A 107 4.92 -3.08 11.11
N ASN A 108 5.45 -2.71 9.96
CA ASN A 108 6.02 -1.39 9.73
C ASN A 108 5.78 -0.89 8.31
N LEU A 109 6.06 0.39 8.11
CA LEU A 109 6.00 1.06 6.82
C LEU A 109 7.41 1.48 6.41
N THR A 110 7.81 1.10 5.20
CA THR A 110 9.06 1.57 4.58
C THR A 110 8.76 2.72 3.65
N GLU A 111 9.38 3.88 3.85
CA GLU A 111 9.19 5.05 2.98
C GLU A 111 9.74 4.76 1.58
N ILE A 112 8.89 4.96 0.57
CA ILE A 112 9.24 4.83 -0.85
C ILE A 112 9.45 6.21 -1.48
N LEU A 113 8.55 7.16 -1.17
CA LEU A 113 8.63 8.53 -1.66
C LEU A 113 8.16 9.49 -0.57
N LYS A 114 8.81 10.65 -0.48
CA LYS A 114 8.33 11.80 0.28
C LYS A 114 7.35 12.63 -0.52
N GLY A 115 6.41 13.25 0.17
CA GLY A 115 5.43 14.17 -0.40
C GLY A 115 4.14 13.52 -0.87
N ASP A 116 3.13 14.33 -1.02
CA ASP A 116 1.75 13.93 -1.29
C ASP A 116 1.56 13.49 -2.75
N ILE A 117 1.30 12.20 -2.97
CA ILE A 117 0.94 11.64 -4.27
C ILE A 117 -0.51 11.18 -4.33
N ARG A 118 -1.34 11.44 -3.29
CA ARG A 118 -2.73 10.94 -3.21
C ARG A 118 -3.53 11.28 -4.46
N ALA A 119 -3.36 12.48 -5.01
CA ALA A 119 -4.03 12.91 -6.24
C ALA A 119 -3.75 12.03 -7.46
N LYS A 120 -2.65 11.28 -7.47
CA LYS A 120 -2.27 10.38 -8.56
C LYS A 120 -2.81 8.95 -8.39
N THR A 121 -3.36 8.62 -7.22
CA THR A 121 -3.83 7.27 -6.90
C THR A 121 -5.19 6.92 -7.53
N GLY A 122 -5.79 7.82 -8.27
CA GLY A 122 -7.05 7.66 -9.01
C GLY A 122 -7.45 8.93 -9.72
N ILE A 123 -8.41 8.81 -10.65
CA ILE A 123 -8.88 9.93 -11.48
C ILE A 123 -9.98 10.74 -10.76
N GLN A 124 -10.66 10.13 -9.78
CA GLN A 124 -11.74 10.77 -9.04
C GLN A 124 -11.22 11.81 -8.03
N GLU A 125 -11.95 12.92 -7.88
CA GLU A 125 -11.53 14.04 -7.03
C GLU A 125 -11.34 13.68 -5.55
N PHE A 126 -12.16 12.76 -5.01
CA PHE A 126 -12.11 12.41 -3.58
C PHE A 126 -10.78 11.77 -3.16
N VAL A 127 -9.99 11.23 -4.09
CA VAL A 127 -8.69 10.61 -3.75
C VAL A 127 -7.69 11.61 -3.15
N LYS A 128 -7.81 12.90 -3.50
CA LYS A 128 -6.98 13.98 -2.98
C LYS A 128 -7.29 14.31 -1.52
N THR A 129 -8.54 14.11 -1.11
CA THR A 129 -9.05 14.49 0.21
C THR A 129 -9.04 13.35 1.21
N ALA A 130 -9.16 12.10 0.73
CA ALA A 130 -9.06 10.92 1.58
C ALA A 130 -7.69 10.91 2.31
N PRO A 131 -7.64 10.81 3.65
CA PRO A 131 -6.38 10.87 4.38
C PRO A 131 -5.43 9.73 4.02
N VAL A 132 -5.95 8.56 3.65
CA VAL A 132 -5.18 7.39 3.24
C VAL A 132 -5.71 6.83 1.92
N ASN A 133 -4.80 6.50 1.01
CA ASN A 133 -5.10 5.68 -0.16
C ASN A 133 -4.20 4.43 -0.12
N LEU A 134 -4.82 3.26 -0.06
CA LEU A 134 -4.14 1.99 -0.26
C LEU A 134 -4.03 1.71 -1.76
N ILE A 135 -2.87 1.21 -2.21
CA ILE A 135 -2.63 0.82 -3.60
C ILE A 135 -2.18 -0.63 -3.55
N TYR A 136 -2.91 -1.50 -4.24
CA TYR A 136 -2.64 -2.93 -4.32
C TYR A 136 -1.83 -3.21 -5.57
N VAL A 137 -0.60 -3.66 -5.39
CA VAL A 137 0.37 -3.92 -6.46
C VAL A 137 0.71 -5.40 -6.48
N ALA A 138 0.48 -6.06 -7.60
CA ALA A 138 0.87 -7.44 -7.80
C ALA A 138 2.33 -7.52 -8.25
N ASP A 139 3.14 -8.29 -7.55
CA ASP A 139 4.51 -8.62 -7.94
C ASP A 139 4.50 -9.99 -8.67
N TYR A 140 4.50 -9.95 -9.99
CA TYR A 140 4.47 -11.15 -10.84
C TYR A 140 5.75 -11.98 -10.74
N ALA A 141 6.85 -11.45 -10.20
CA ALA A 141 8.04 -12.24 -9.93
C ALA A 141 7.76 -13.33 -8.87
N LYS A 142 6.82 -13.10 -7.94
CA LYS A 142 6.37 -14.09 -6.95
C LYS A 142 5.54 -15.21 -7.59
N MET A 143 5.05 -15.01 -8.81
CA MET A 143 4.18 -15.92 -9.57
C MET A 143 4.88 -16.54 -10.79
N ALA A 144 6.18 -16.77 -10.71
CA ALA A 144 7.03 -17.16 -11.86
C ALA A 144 6.57 -18.41 -12.64
N LYS A 145 5.77 -19.29 -12.02
CA LYS A 145 5.27 -20.52 -12.64
C LYS A 145 3.91 -20.37 -13.32
N ALA A 146 3.23 -19.22 -13.14
CA ALA A 146 1.93 -18.95 -13.73
C ALA A 146 2.06 -18.23 -15.07
N ASP A 147 1.14 -18.49 -16.01
CA ASP A 147 1.02 -17.70 -17.23
C ASP A 147 0.41 -16.32 -16.94
N GLU A 148 0.51 -15.40 -17.90
CA GLU A 148 0.06 -14.00 -17.71
C GLU A 148 -1.43 -13.90 -17.39
N LYS A 149 -2.29 -14.70 -18.03
CA LYS A 149 -3.73 -14.70 -17.77
C LYS A 149 -4.06 -15.18 -16.36
N THR A 150 -3.34 -16.19 -15.89
CA THR A 150 -3.45 -16.72 -14.52
C THR A 150 -2.97 -15.69 -13.51
N LYS A 151 -1.83 -15.03 -13.77
CA LYS A 151 -1.32 -13.93 -12.91
C LYS A 151 -2.34 -12.81 -12.77
N GLU A 152 -2.89 -12.33 -13.87
CA GLU A 152 -3.90 -11.25 -13.86
C GLU A 152 -5.15 -11.67 -13.08
N GLY A 153 -5.69 -12.88 -13.35
CA GLY A 153 -6.88 -13.39 -12.68
C GLY A 153 -6.71 -13.56 -11.18
N TYR A 154 -5.61 -14.19 -10.76
CA TYR A 154 -5.33 -14.42 -9.35
C TYR A 154 -5.06 -13.11 -8.60
N SER A 155 -4.25 -12.22 -9.17
CA SER A 155 -3.96 -10.93 -8.54
C SER A 155 -5.20 -10.06 -8.36
N MET A 156 -6.14 -10.10 -9.30
CA MET A 156 -7.42 -9.39 -9.16
C MET A 156 -8.25 -9.99 -8.02
N ALA A 157 -8.34 -11.31 -7.92
CA ALA A 157 -9.06 -12.00 -6.85
C ALA A 157 -8.42 -11.73 -5.48
N ASP A 158 -7.10 -11.85 -5.40
CA ASP A 158 -6.36 -11.70 -4.14
C ASP A 158 -6.38 -10.23 -3.65
N ALA A 159 -6.28 -9.25 -4.55
CA ALA A 159 -6.48 -7.85 -4.23
C ALA A 159 -7.92 -7.56 -3.74
N ALA A 160 -8.93 -8.24 -4.32
CA ALA A 160 -10.32 -8.09 -3.89
C ALA A 160 -10.54 -8.67 -2.48
N PHE A 161 -9.91 -9.79 -2.11
CA PHE A 161 -9.95 -10.31 -0.74
C PHE A 161 -9.37 -9.33 0.28
N ILE A 162 -8.23 -8.73 -0.04
CA ILE A 162 -7.62 -7.68 0.79
C ILE A 162 -8.56 -6.47 0.91
N SER A 163 -9.12 -6.03 -0.21
CA SER A 163 -10.04 -4.89 -0.26
C SER A 163 -11.31 -5.14 0.57
N GLU A 164 -11.87 -6.35 0.56
CA GLU A 164 -13.05 -6.66 1.36
C GLU A 164 -12.74 -6.68 2.86
N ASN A 165 -11.57 -7.18 3.27
CA ASN A 165 -11.12 -7.05 4.65
C ASN A 165 -11.07 -5.58 5.10
N VAL A 166 -10.59 -4.68 4.23
CA VAL A 166 -10.58 -3.23 4.48
C VAL A 166 -12.01 -2.68 4.61
N TYR A 167 -12.93 -3.12 3.74
CA TYR A 167 -14.34 -2.70 3.82
C TYR A 167 -14.98 -3.10 5.15
N LEU A 168 -14.78 -4.34 5.57
CA LEU A 168 -15.35 -4.86 6.83
C LEU A 168 -14.73 -4.18 8.05
N PHE A 169 -13.42 -3.96 8.03
CA PHE A 169 -12.74 -3.18 9.07
C PHE A 169 -13.30 -1.75 9.15
N CYS A 170 -13.39 -1.06 8.02
CA CYS A 170 -13.92 0.30 7.99
C CYS A 170 -15.37 0.37 8.49
N ALA A 171 -16.22 -0.59 8.09
CA ALA A 171 -17.59 -0.68 8.60
C ALA A 171 -17.63 -0.89 10.12
N SER A 172 -16.70 -1.69 10.64
CA SER A 172 -16.57 -1.96 12.08
C SER A 172 -16.12 -0.73 12.88
N GLU A 173 -15.23 0.07 12.31
CA GLU A 173 -14.61 1.21 12.98
C GLU A 173 -15.31 2.57 12.67
N GLY A 174 -16.41 2.56 11.92
CA GLY A 174 -17.10 3.78 11.52
C GLY A 174 -16.31 4.64 10.52
N LEU A 175 -15.40 4.02 9.75
CA LEU A 175 -14.64 4.66 8.70
C LEU A 175 -15.36 4.56 7.35
N ALA A 176 -15.10 5.54 6.49
CA ALA A 176 -15.50 5.54 5.10
C ALA A 176 -14.42 4.87 4.23
N THR A 177 -14.83 4.11 3.22
CA THR A 177 -13.90 3.51 2.27
C THR A 177 -14.53 3.29 0.90
N GLY A 178 -13.71 3.29 -0.15
CA GLY A 178 -14.14 3.00 -1.52
C GLY A 178 -12.99 2.47 -2.37
N VAL A 179 -13.15 1.22 -2.87
CA VAL A 179 -12.22 0.62 -3.84
C VAL A 179 -12.49 1.16 -5.25
N ARG A 180 -11.44 1.20 -6.07
CA ARG A 180 -11.50 1.66 -7.46
C ARG A 180 -10.46 0.98 -8.34
N ALA A 181 -10.83 0.82 -9.63
CA ALA A 181 -9.92 0.43 -10.70
C ALA A 181 -9.64 1.59 -11.68
N TRP A 182 -10.37 2.71 -11.55
CA TRP A 182 -10.20 3.87 -12.42
C TRP A 182 -8.98 4.68 -12.01
N ILE A 183 -7.84 4.23 -12.50
CA ILE A 183 -6.49 4.69 -12.17
C ILE A 183 -5.72 4.81 -13.47
N ASP A 184 -4.98 5.89 -13.67
CA ASP A 184 -3.92 5.94 -14.67
C ASP A 184 -2.74 5.11 -14.14
N LYS A 185 -2.79 3.79 -14.45
CA LYS A 185 -1.84 2.81 -13.90
C LYS A 185 -0.42 3.06 -14.38
N GLU A 186 -0.24 3.51 -15.62
CA GLU A 186 1.08 3.78 -16.19
C GLU A 186 1.75 4.99 -15.52
N ALA A 187 1.03 6.11 -15.44
CA ALA A 187 1.54 7.31 -14.78
C ALA A 187 1.80 7.10 -13.29
N LEU A 188 0.93 6.33 -12.60
CA LEU A 188 1.12 6.01 -11.19
C LEU A 188 2.30 5.06 -10.98
N ALA A 189 2.46 4.01 -11.80
CA ALA A 189 3.60 3.09 -11.73
C ALA A 189 4.93 3.82 -11.92
N GLY A 190 5.00 4.75 -12.89
CA GLY A 190 6.16 5.61 -13.10
C GLY A 190 6.44 6.51 -11.89
N THR A 191 5.39 7.10 -11.27
CA THR A 191 5.53 7.91 -10.05
C THR A 191 6.05 7.07 -8.87
N MET A 192 5.52 5.86 -8.69
CA MET A 192 5.91 4.93 -7.63
C MET A 192 7.26 4.25 -7.89
N LYS A 193 7.83 4.40 -9.10
CA LYS A 193 9.05 3.73 -9.56
C LYS A 193 8.95 2.20 -9.45
N LEU A 194 7.82 1.65 -9.84
CA LEU A 194 7.59 0.21 -9.80
C LEU A 194 8.52 -0.51 -10.78
N ALA A 195 8.96 -1.70 -10.40
CA ALA A 195 9.71 -2.59 -11.28
C ALA A 195 8.81 -3.15 -12.40
N PRO A 196 9.37 -3.60 -13.55
CA PRO A 196 8.57 -4.12 -14.67
C PRO A 196 7.64 -5.29 -14.31
N ALA A 197 7.97 -6.09 -13.28
CA ALA A 197 7.14 -7.19 -12.81
C ALA A 197 6.03 -6.76 -11.84
N GLN A 198 5.97 -5.47 -11.46
CA GLN A 198 5.01 -4.95 -10.50
C GLN A 198 3.87 -4.23 -11.22
N HIS A 199 2.64 -4.68 -10.98
CA HIS A 199 1.44 -4.21 -11.68
C HIS A 199 0.40 -3.68 -10.69
N ILE A 200 -0.07 -2.44 -10.89
CA ILE A 200 -1.15 -1.87 -10.08
C ILE A 200 -2.45 -2.60 -10.42
N VAL A 201 -3.10 -3.19 -9.42
CA VAL A 201 -4.36 -3.91 -9.57
C VAL A 201 -5.54 -2.99 -9.27
N LEU A 202 -5.65 -2.56 -8.01
CA LEU A 202 -6.71 -1.71 -7.48
C LEU A 202 -6.13 -0.64 -6.55
N ALA A 203 -6.93 0.37 -6.21
CA ALA A 203 -6.65 1.27 -5.10
C ALA A 203 -7.91 1.47 -4.24
N GLN A 204 -7.74 1.86 -2.98
CA GLN A 204 -8.84 2.02 -2.02
C GLN A 204 -8.59 3.20 -1.11
N ALA A 205 -9.53 4.14 -1.09
CA ALA A 205 -9.48 5.28 -0.18
C ALA A 205 -10.05 4.90 1.19
N VAL A 206 -9.46 5.41 2.25
CA VAL A 206 -9.90 5.21 3.64
C VAL A 206 -9.78 6.52 4.41
N GLY A 207 -10.76 6.81 5.25
CA GLY A 207 -10.78 7.98 6.12
C GLY A 207 -12.06 8.05 6.94
N TYR A 208 -12.21 9.09 7.74
CA TYR A 208 -13.50 9.35 8.39
C TYR A 208 -14.51 9.82 7.36
N PRO A 209 -15.80 9.45 7.51
CA PRO A 209 -16.86 9.99 6.68
C PRO A 209 -16.95 11.51 6.85
N LYS A 210 -17.33 12.22 5.79
CA LYS A 210 -17.67 13.63 5.85
C LYS A 210 -18.94 13.77 6.70
N GLU A 211 -18.89 14.66 7.69
CA GLU A 211 -20.08 15.01 8.45
C GLU A 211 -21.12 15.67 7.52
N LYS A 212 -22.38 15.29 7.70
CA LYS A 212 -23.49 15.84 6.93
C LYS A 212 -23.90 17.22 7.44
#